data_510ff6d5ab82b9a69a0cc3c1e3bbe448
#
_entry.id   510ff6d5ab82b9a69a0cc3c1e3bbe448
#
_cell.length_a   1.000
_cell.length_b   1.000
_cell.length_c   1.000
_cell.angle_alpha   90.00
_cell.angle_beta   90.00
_cell.angle_gamma   90.00
#
_symmetry.space_group_name_H-M   'P 1'
#
loop_
_entity.id
_entity.type
_entity.pdbx_description
1 polymer ?
#
loop_
_entity_poly.entity_id
_entity_poly.type
_entity_poly.pdbx_seq_one_letter_code
_entity_poly.pdbx_strand_id
1 'polypeptide(L)'
;DGLFSLKVNSSNSTLEIKYLGYKDITMKVTQKGNVDLGIISMQPDAHVLGDVVITSQIAVARKTPVAVSSVAMDFIEEKLGTQEFPEILKSTPGVHANKDGGGYGDSEIYMRGFGNENIAVMVNGVPMNDMEWGGVYWSNWAGLTDVTRTMQTQRGLGEF
;
A
#
# COMPACT_ATOMS: atom_id res chain seq x y z
N ASP A 1 -4.30 -34.18 10.74
CA ASP A 1 -5.42 -35.11 10.47
C ASP A 1 -6.52 -34.87 11.50
N GLY A 2 -7.69 -34.42 11.02
CA GLY A 2 -8.84 -34.12 11.87
C GLY A 2 -10.00 -35.06 11.57
N LEU A 3 -10.55 -35.68 12.60
CA LEU A 3 -11.80 -36.42 12.50
C LEU A 3 -12.93 -35.53 13.01
N PHE A 4 -14.03 -35.48 12.31
CA PHE A 4 -15.23 -34.76 12.76
C PHE A 4 -16.48 -35.62 12.64
N SER A 5 -17.45 -35.35 13.48
CA SER A 5 -18.77 -35.97 13.46
C SER A 5 -19.82 -34.89 13.72
N LEU A 6 -20.78 -34.76 12.83
CA LEU A 6 -21.84 -33.78 12.93
C LEU A 6 -23.21 -34.47 12.95
N LYS A 7 -24.10 -34.08 13.89
CA LYS A 7 -25.49 -34.48 13.91
C LYS A 7 -26.33 -33.43 13.19
N VAL A 8 -27.03 -33.84 12.16
CA VAL A 8 -27.85 -32.95 11.34
C VAL A 8 -29.32 -33.43 11.40
N ASN A 9 -30.22 -32.52 11.61
CA ASN A 9 -31.67 -32.84 11.77
C ASN A 9 -32.48 -32.78 10.47
N SER A 10 -31.82 -32.56 9.33
CA SER A 10 -32.51 -32.47 8.03
C SER A 10 -31.89 -33.43 7.04
N SER A 11 -32.75 -33.94 6.14
CA SER A 11 -32.35 -34.88 5.06
C SER A 11 -31.57 -34.22 3.93
N ASN A 12 -31.62 -32.88 3.84
CA ASN A 12 -30.88 -32.11 2.86
C ASN A 12 -30.09 -31.03 3.62
N SER A 13 -28.78 -31.12 3.63
CA SER A 13 -27.89 -30.19 4.33
C SER A 13 -26.73 -29.81 3.44
N THR A 14 -26.28 -28.57 3.59
CA THR A 14 -25.06 -28.10 2.96
C THR A 14 -23.97 -28.06 4.02
N LEU A 15 -22.89 -28.78 3.80
CA LEU A 15 -21.70 -28.76 4.64
C LEU A 15 -20.71 -27.79 4.02
N GLU A 16 -20.29 -26.82 4.80
CA GLU A 16 -19.25 -25.88 4.46
C GLU A 16 -18.04 -26.12 5.38
N ILE A 17 -16.89 -26.38 4.79
CA ILE A 17 -15.65 -26.67 5.50
C ILE A 17 -14.69 -25.50 5.23
N LYS A 18 -14.28 -24.82 6.29
CA LYS A 18 -13.34 -23.69 6.23
C LYS A 18 -12.15 -23.97 7.11
N TYR A 19 -10.97 -23.72 6.58
CA TYR A 19 -9.72 -23.79 7.33
C TYR A 19 -8.76 -22.72 6.84
N LEU A 20 -8.10 -22.05 7.76
CA LEU A 20 -7.21 -20.94 7.46
C LEU A 20 -6.08 -21.40 6.51
N GLY A 21 -5.92 -20.71 5.38
CA GLY A 21 -4.92 -21.05 4.37
C GLY A 21 -5.34 -22.13 3.36
N TYR A 22 -6.62 -22.53 3.37
CA TYR A 22 -7.17 -23.49 2.42
C TYR A 22 -8.43 -22.96 1.77
N LYS A 23 -8.72 -23.44 0.56
CA LYS A 23 -9.95 -23.09 -0.18
C LYS A 23 -11.17 -23.68 0.51
N ASP A 24 -12.21 -22.87 0.65
CA ASP A 24 -13.49 -23.30 1.20
C ASP A 24 -14.07 -24.44 0.35
N ILE A 25 -14.54 -25.50 1.01
CA ILE A 25 -15.23 -26.61 0.34
C ILE A 25 -16.69 -26.58 0.76
N THR A 26 -17.57 -26.56 -0.23
CA THR A 26 -19.02 -26.64 -0.03
C THR A 26 -19.55 -27.91 -0.68
N MET A 27 -20.19 -28.78 0.09
CA MET A 27 -20.81 -30.01 -0.41
C MET A 27 -22.23 -30.18 0.10
N LYS A 28 -23.11 -30.69 -0.77
CA LYS A 28 -24.48 -31.00 -0.41
C LYS A 28 -24.61 -32.47 0.01
N VAL A 29 -25.15 -32.70 1.19
CA VAL A 29 -25.40 -34.00 1.75
C VAL A 29 -26.93 -34.25 1.71
N THR A 30 -27.39 -35.22 0.92
CA THR A 30 -28.80 -35.46 0.65
C THR A 30 -29.33 -36.83 1.11
N GLN A 31 -28.63 -37.49 2.01
CA GLN A 31 -28.98 -38.85 2.47
C GLN A 31 -29.59 -38.84 3.89
N LYS A 32 -30.46 -39.85 4.14
CA LYS A 32 -31.00 -40.12 5.48
C LYS A 32 -30.17 -41.22 6.15
N GLY A 33 -29.77 -40.99 7.37
CA GLY A 33 -28.95 -41.94 8.18
C GLY A 33 -27.50 -41.49 8.34
N ASN A 34 -26.67 -42.41 8.83
CA ASN A 34 -25.25 -42.17 8.98
C ASN A 34 -24.57 -42.13 7.60
N VAL A 35 -23.95 -41.04 7.27
CA VAL A 35 -23.20 -40.85 6.02
C VAL A 35 -21.73 -40.71 6.36
N ASP A 36 -20.91 -41.57 5.81
CA ASP A 36 -19.46 -41.40 5.83
C ASP A 36 -19.04 -40.62 4.58
N LEU A 37 -18.46 -39.46 4.78
CA LEU A 37 -17.98 -38.58 3.71
C LEU A 37 -16.56 -38.94 3.26
N GLY A 38 -15.94 -39.92 3.90
CA GLY A 38 -14.57 -40.32 3.59
C GLY A 38 -13.55 -39.22 3.89
N ILE A 39 -12.44 -39.23 3.16
CA ILE A 39 -11.37 -38.28 3.31
C ILE A 39 -11.64 -37.06 2.44
N ILE A 40 -11.81 -35.92 3.06
CA ILE A 40 -11.96 -34.64 2.38
C ILE A 40 -10.59 -33.93 2.34
N SER A 41 -10.00 -33.82 1.16
CA SER A 41 -8.73 -33.17 0.96
C SER A 41 -8.94 -31.72 0.59
N MET A 42 -8.48 -30.79 1.42
CA MET A 42 -8.52 -29.35 1.14
C MET A 42 -7.29 -28.92 0.32
N GLN A 43 -7.51 -28.06 -0.66
CA GLN A 43 -6.41 -27.48 -1.43
C GLN A 43 -5.89 -26.24 -0.72
N PRO A 44 -4.57 -26.09 -0.56
CA PRO A 44 -4.01 -24.85 -0.06
C PRO A 44 -4.53 -23.67 -0.87
N ASP A 45 -5.05 -22.68 -0.20
CA ASP A 45 -5.35 -21.41 -0.81
C ASP A 45 -4.08 -20.57 -0.74
N ALA A 46 -3.35 -20.56 -1.84
CA ALA A 46 -2.25 -19.65 -2.03
C ALA A 46 -2.75 -18.23 -2.35
N HIS A 47 -3.83 -17.78 -1.71
CA HIS A 47 -3.96 -16.35 -1.47
C HIS A 47 -2.79 -16.01 -0.55
N VAL A 48 -1.67 -15.65 -1.15
CA VAL A 48 -0.74 -14.72 -0.54
C VAL A 48 -1.67 -13.64 0.00
N LEU A 49 -1.84 -13.58 1.30
CA LEU A 49 -2.37 -12.40 1.97
C LEU A 49 -1.48 -11.31 1.39
N GLY A 50 -2.02 -10.54 0.44
CA GLY A 50 -1.28 -9.43 -0.11
C GLY A 50 -0.79 -8.69 1.11
N ASP A 51 0.50 -8.41 1.18
CA ASP A 51 1.11 -7.74 2.31
C ASP A 51 0.10 -6.72 2.82
N VAL A 52 -0.34 -6.86 4.06
CA VAL A 52 -1.09 -5.81 4.71
C VAL A 52 -0.07 -4.71 4.91
N VAL A 53 0.18 -4.00 3.83
CA VAL A 53 0.95 -2.77 3.87
C VAL A 53 0.08 -1.83 4.68
N ILE A 54 0.37 -1.74 5.98
CA ILE A 54 -0.14 -0.68 6.83
C ILE A 54 0.61 0.57 6.35
N THR A 55 0.22 1.07 5.19
CA THR A 55 0.53 2.42 4.82
C THR A 55 -0.33 3.29 5.71
N SER A 56 0.28 4.09 6.54
CA SER A 56 -0.38 5.24 7.13
C SER A 56 -0.71 6.22 5.98
N GLN A 57 -1.68 5.84 5.14
CA GLN A 57 -2.19 6.72 4.11
C GLN A 57 -3.02 7.77 4.83
N ILE A 58 -2.48 8.96 4.95
CA ILE A 58 -3.15 10.11 5.54
C ILE A 58 -4.41 10.44 4.73
N ALA A 59 -4.39 10.25 3.42
CA ALA A 59 -5.54 10.46 2.55
C ALA A 59 -5.76 9.28 1.59
N VAL A 60 -7.02 8.88 1.45
CA VAL A 60 -7.43 7.83 0.51
C VAL A 60 -7.99 8.49 -0.74
N ALA A 61 -7.40 8.19 -1.90
CA ALA A 61 -7.83 8.72 -3.18
C ALA A 61 -9.34 8.49 -3.41
N ARG A 62 -10.04 9.53 -3.83
CA ARG A 62 -11.49 9.55 -4.07
C ARG A 62 -12.40 9.40 -2.83
N LYS A 63 -11.85 9.17 -1.64
CA LYS A 63 -12.61 9.12 -0.38
C LYS A 63 -12.37 10.36 0.46
N THR A 64 -11.12 10.80 0.56
CA THR A 64 -10.76 12.01 1.26
C THR A 64 -10.96 13.21 0.33
N PRO A 65 -11.62 14.29 0.74
CA PRO A 65 -11.95 15.43 -0.12
C PRO A 65 -10.74 16.35 -0.38
N VAL A 66 -9.60 15.77 -0.69
CA VAL A 66 -8.35 16.46 -1.00
C VAL A 66 -7.75 15.96 -2.31
N ALA A 67 -7.01 16.81 -3.02
CA ALA A 67 -6.33 16.42 -4.24
C ALA A 67 -5.06 15.64 -3.89
N VAL A 68 -5.17 14.33 -3.73
CA VAL A 68 -4.08 13.44 -3.40
C VAL A 68 -3.66 12.59 -4.61
N SER A 69 -2.37 12.30 -4.71
CA SER A 69 -1.79 11.34 -5.64
C SER A 69 -0.86 10.43 -4.86
N SER A 70 -0.96 9.12 -5.10
CA SER A 70 -0.09 8.13 -4.49
C SER A 70 0.78 7.47 -5.55
N VAL A 71 2.05 7.30 -5.26
CA VAL A 71 3.04 6.60 -6.07
C VAL A 71 3.36 5.29 -5.39
N ALA A 72 3.11 4.18 -6.08
CA ALA A 72 3.34 2.83 -5.56
C ALA A 72 4.82 2.42 -5.71
N MET A 73 5.23 1.40 -4.95
CA MET A 73 6.59 0.88 -4.94
C MET A 73 7.07 0.46 -6.34
N ASP A 74 6.26 -0.27 -7.08
CA ASP A 74 6.60 -0.74 -8.43
C ASP A 74 7.01 0.41 -9.36
N PHE A 75 6.28 1.53 -9.26
CA PHE A 75 6.60 2.73 -10.03
C PHE A 75 7.86 3.42 -9.53
N ILE A 76 8.09 3.42 -8.21
CA ILE A 76 9.31 3.97 -7.62
C ILE A 76 10.52 3.18 -8.13
N GLU A 77 10.48 1.85 -8.06
CA GLU A 77 11.54 0.96 -8.53
C GLU A 77 11.83 1.14 -10.04
N GLU A 78 10.78 1.25 -10.85
CA GLU A 78 10.92 1.47 -12.29
C GLU A 78 11.62 2.79 -12.62
N LYS A 79 11.34 3.86 -11.84
CA LYS A 79 11.85 5.21 -12.08
C LYS A 79 13.12 5.53 -11.32
N LEU A 80 13.45 4.76 -10.29
CA LEU A 80 14.53 5.08 -9.37
C LEU A 80 15.85 5.36 -10.11
N GLY A 81 16.41 4.39 -10.79
CA GLY A 81 17.67 4.58 -11.52
C GLY A 81 18.69 5.43 -10.74
N THR A 82 19.13 6.53 -11.33
CA THR A 82 20.00 7.54 -10.72
C THR A 82 19.24 8.80 -10.28
N GLN A 83 17.91 8.73 -10.19
CA GLN A 83 17.07 9.88 -9.85
C GLN A 83 17.05 10.10 -8.34
N GLU A 84 16.92 11.36 -7.96
CA GLU A 84 16.70 11.75 -6.58
C GLU A 84 15.23 11.65 -6.21
N PHE A 85 14.95 11.61 -4.90
CA PHE A 85 13.60 11.48 -4.37
C PHE A 85 12.58 12.45 -4.99
N PRO A 86 12.85 13.77 -5.15
CA PRO A 86 11.89 14.67 -5.78
C PRO A 86 11.64 14.37 -7.24
N GLU A 87 12.62 13.85 -7.97
CA GLU A 87 12.52 13.60 -9.41
C GLU A 87 11.51 12.50 -9.74
N ILE A 88 11.30 11.54 -8.86
CA ILE A 88 10.30 10.48 -9.03
C ILE A 88 8.89 11.06 -9.09
N LEU A 89 8.67 12.19 -8.42
CA LEU A 89 7.38 12.88 -8.40
C LEU A 89 7.09 13.70 -9.66
N LYS A 90 8.02 13.81 -10.62
CA LYS A 90 7.83 14.56 -11.88
C LYS A 90 6.59 14.13 -12.68
N SER A 91 6.21 12.87 -12.57
CA SER A 91 5.00 12.36 -13.24
C SER A 91 3.70 12.70 -12.50
N THR A 92 3.79 13.26 -11.31
CA THR A 92 2.61 13.63 -10.51
C THR A 92 2.03 14.95 -11.00
N PRO A 93 0.74 15.02 -11.37
CA PRO A 93 0.13 16.23 -11.85
C PRO A 93 0.28 17.39 -10.85
N GLY A 94 0.74 18.56 -11.32
CA GLY A 94 0.93 19.76 -10.49
C GLY A 94 2.20 19.75 -9.63
N VAL A 95 3.07 18.77 -9.83
CA VAL A 95 4.41 18.72 -9.24
C VAL A 95 5.44 18.92 -10.33
N HIS A 96 6.39 19.79 -10.08
CA HIS A 96 7.56 20.01 -10.90
C HIS A 96 8.79 19.79 -10.02
N ALA A 97 9.72 18.97 -10.47
CA ALA A 97 10.98 18.73 -9.79
C ALA A 97 12.13 18.85 -10.78
N ASN A 98 13.20 19.48 -10.40
CA ASN A 98 14.40 19.64 -11.21
C ASN A 98 15.64 19.51 -10.33
N LYS A 99 16.77 19.20 -10.96
CA LYS A 99 18.08 19.36 -10.33
C LYS A 99 18.57 20.78 -10.60
N ASP A 100 18.79 21.49 -9.53
CA ASP A 100 19.45 22.79 -9.61
C ASP A 100 20.96 22.57 -9.54
N GLY A 101 21.73 23.26 -10.36
CA GLY A 101 23.19 23.11 -10.39
C GLY A 101 23.73 21.82 -11.01
N GLY A 102 22.90 20.82 -11.33
CA GLY A 102 23.31 19.58 -12.02
C GLY A 102 24.05 18.54 -11.16
N GLY A 103 24.24 18.76 -9.87
CA GLY A 103 24.79 17.83 -8.91
C GLY A 103 23.78 16.89 -8.30
N TYR A 104 24.24 15.88 -7.55
CA TYR A 104 23.38 15.05 -6.70
C TYR A 104 23.12 15.76 -5.38
N GLY A 105 21.85 15.79 -4.95
CA GLY A 105 21.43 16.43 -3.71
C GLY A 105 20.87 17.84 -3.85
N ASP A 106 20.95 18.42 -5.06
CA ASP A 106 20.46 19.75 -5.37
C ASP A 106 19.07 19.76 -6.01
N SER A 107 18.30 18.71 -5.79
CA SER A 107 16.93 18.66 -6.31
C SER A 107 16.01 19.64 -5.59
N GLU A 108 15.18 20.31 -6.39
CA GLU A 108 14.12 21.15 -5.92
C GLU A 108 12.75 20.61 -6.34
N ILE A 109 11.76 20.86 -5.49
CA ILE A 109 10.37 20.47 -5.74
C ILE A 109 9.49 21.72 -5.69
N TYR A 110 8.61 21.82 -6.68
CA TYR A 110 7.59 22.85 -6.76
C TYR A 110 6.22 22.19 -6.87
N MET A 111 5.27 22.68 -6.11
CA MET A 111 3.90 22.18 -6.14
C MET A 111 2.92 23.32 -6.33
N ARG A 112 2.19 23.30 -7.45
CA ARG A 112 1.28 24.40 -7.83
C ARG A 112 1.93 25.79 -7.82
N GLY A 113 3.23 25.88 -8.12
CA GLY A 113 3.99 27.11 -8.13
C GLY A 113 4.59 27.52 -6.78
N PHE A 114 4.33 26.76 -5.72
CA PHE A 114 4.99 26.97 -4.42
C PHE A 114 6.32 26.23 -4.39
N GLY A 115 7.34 26.87 -3.90
CA GLY A 115 8.69 26.33 -3.77
C GLY A 115 8.86 25.43 -2.57
N ASN A 116 10.04 24.86 -2.46
CA ASN A 116 10.47 23.86 -1.49
C ASN A 116 10.16 24.24 -0.02
N GLU A 117 10.32 25.51 0.30
CA GLU A 117 10.08 26.09 1.63
C GLU A 117 8.61 26.16 2.04
N ASN A 118 7.71 26.02 1.07
CA ASN A 118 6.26 26.07 1.29
C ASN A 118 5.60 24.69 1.17
N ILE A 119 6.43 23.63 1.06
CA ILE A 119 5.95 22.25 0.92
C ILE A 119 6.33 21.48 2.17
N ALA A 120 5.33 21.04 2.93
CA ALA A 120 5.58 20.16 4.07
C ALA A 120 5.96 18.76 3.57
N VAL A 121 7.09 18.26 4.03
CA VAL A 121 7.59 16.92 3.74
C VAL A 121 7.61 16.11 5.02
N MET A 122 7.00 14.94 4.98
CA MET A 122 6.93 14.04 6.14
C MET A 122 7.44 12.65 5.78
N VAL A 123 8.19 12.05 6.68
CA VAL A 123 8.57 10.64 6.62
C VAL A 123 7.88 9.92 7.77
N ASN A 124 6.98 9.00 7.44
CA ASN A 124 6.16 8.27 8.42
C ASN A 124 5.41 9.20 9.41
N GLY A 125 4.92 10.34 8.92
CA GLY A 125 4.22 11.33 9.73
C GLY A 125 5.13 12.30 10.51
N VAL A 126 6.44 12.15 10.44
CA VAL A 126 7.40 13.05 11.09
C VAL A 126 7.82 14.15 10.10
N PRO A 127 7.63 15.43 10.42
CA PRO A 127 8.04 16.53 9.56
C PRO A 127 9.57 16.58 9.44
N MET A 128 10.05 16.77 8.22
CA MET A 128 11.48 16.74 7.88
C MET A 128 11.99 18.11 7.42
N ASN A 129 11.12 19.09 7.35
CA ASN A 129 11.51 20.43 6.93
C ASN A 129 12.48 21.06 7.93
N ASP A 130 13.49 21.73 7.42
CA ASP A 130 14.44 22.51 8.23
C ASP A 130 13.72 23.64 8.94
N MET A 131 14.08 23.88 10.20
CA MET A 131 13.37 24.86 11.04
C MET A 131 13.74 26.31 10.71
N GLU A 132 14.88 26.54 10.10
CA GLU A 132 15.38 27.87 9.75
C GLU A 132 14.93 28.28 8.34
N TRP A 133 15.18 27.39 7.37
CA TRP A 133 14.87 27.63 5.96
C TRP A 133 13.48 27.17 5.52
N GLY A 134 12.91 26.18 6.20
CA GLY A 134 11.58 25.64 5.89
C GLY A 134 11.54 24.57 4.81
N GLY A 135 12.60 24.34 4.08
CA GLY A 135 12.69 23.33 3.02
C GLY A 135 13.39 22.04 3.48
N VAL A 136 13.69 21.17 2.53
CA VAL A 136 14.42 19.91 2.79
C VAL A 136 15.69 19.87 1.96
N TYR A 137 16.81 19.61 2.60
CA TYR A 137 18.08 19.34 1.93
C TYR A 137 18.13 17.89 1.48
N TRP A 138 17.81 17.63 0.22
CA TRP A 138 17.74 16.28 -0.34
C TRP A 138 19.04 15.53 -0.34
N SER A 139 20.18 16.23 -0.33
CA SER A 139 21.52 15.65 -0.15
C SER A 139 21.67 14.84 1.14
N ASN A 140 20.93 15.19 2.20
CA ASN A 140 20.95 14.48 3.46
C ASN A 140 20.17 13.15 3.41
N TRP A 141 19.40 12.92 2.35
CA TRP A 141 18.48 11.80 2.20
C TRP A 141 18.86 10.88 1.05
N ALA A 142 20.16 10.74 0.80
CA ALA A 142 20.66 9.79 -0.18
C ALA A 142 20.20 8.37 0.15
N GLY A 143 19.65 7.66 -0.83
CA GLY A 143 19.10 6.31 -0.65
C GLY A 143 17.72 6.24 0.03
N LEU A 144 17.09 7.37 0.36
CA LEU A 144 15.73 7.36 0.91
C LEU A 144 14.75 6.66 -0.03
N THR A 145 14.94 6.79 -1.32
CA THR A 145 14.08 6.20 -2.34
C THR A 145 14.13 4.67 -2.32
N ASP A 146 15.30 4.09 -2.05
CA ASP A 146 15.50 2.63 -2.02
C ASP A 146 14.70 1.94 -0.90
N VAL A 147 14.41 2.68 0.16
CA VAL A 147 13.65 2.17 1.32
C VAL A 147 12.20 2.66 1.35
N THR A 148 11.81 3.48 0.38
CA THR A 148 10.47 4.05 0.30
C THR A 148 9.50 3.10 -0.39
N ARG A 149 8.46 2.66 0.30
CA ARG A 149 7.41 1.80 -0.27
C ARG A 149 6.33 2.57 -1.02
N THR A 150 5.98 3.73 -0.51
CA THR A 150 4.95 4.57 -1.13
C THR A 150 5.27 6.04 -0.90
N MET A 151 4.90 6.87 -1.87
CA MET A 151 4.91 8.32 -1.73
C MET A 151 3.48 8.82 -1.88
N GLN A 152 3.08 9.74 -1.03
CA GLN A 152 1.80 10.39 -1.15
C GLN A 152 1.99 11.90 -1.28
N THR A 153 1.38 12.48 -2.28
CA THR A 153 1.45 13.91 -2.56
C THR A 153 0.06 14.51 -2.41
N GLN A 154 -0.10 15.40 -1.47
CA GLN A 154 -1.32 16.18 -1.29
C GLN A 154 -1.11 17.58 -1.83
N ARG A 155 -2.04 18.01 -2.70
CA ARG A 155 -1.97 19.31 -3.37
C ARG A 155 -3.05 20.23 -2.82
N GLY A 156 -2.64 21.25 -2.10
CA GLY A 156 -3.51 22.24 -1.48
C GLY A 156 -3.51 22.13 0.04
N LEU A 157 -4.38 22.93 0.65
CA LEU A 157 -4.54 22.92 2.10
C LEU A 157 -5.14 21.58 2.53
N GLY A 158 -4.59 20.99 3.55
CA GLY A 158 -5.06 19.76 4.16
C GLY A 158 -4.70 19.76 5.63
N GLU A 159 -5.53 19.13 6.45
CA GLU A 159 -5.18 18.77 7.82
C GLU A 159 -4.37 17.45 7.78
N PHE A 160 -3.29 17.43 8.52
CA PHE A 160 -2.43 16.25 8.72
C PHE A 160 -2.82 15.52 9.99
#